data_307015e2e8553e8d6ffc2b5aa74576be
#
_entry.id   307015e2e8553e8d6ffc2b5aa74576be
#
_cell.length_a   1.000
_cell.length_b   1.000
_cell.length_c   1.000
_cell.angle_alpha   90.00
_cell.angle_beta   90.00
_cell.angle_gamma   90.00
#
_symmetry.space_group_name_H-M   'P 1'
#
loop_
_entity.id
_entity.type
_entity.pdbx_description
1 polymer ?
#
loop_
_entity_poly.entity_id
_entity_poly.type
_entity_poly.pdbx_seq_one_letter_code
_entity_poly.pdbx_strand_id
1 'polypeptide(L)'
;VEQARRPFTYKVTYAVPDSHPLVSIIIPTKDHADILDNCIKSIVEKSTYDNYELVIIENNSTEKATFDYYDKLQAKYPDIVRLVTWEHEFNFSKLMNFGVAHAKGNYLLLLNNDTEVITPNWIETMLGICAREDVGAVGAKLYYPDNTIQHAGLCVTGGVAGHLCQSMPKDNWGYFALNDAQQDFSAVTAACIMTKRSEYEKVGGFTEELQVAFNDVDFCLKLREIN
;
A
#
# COMPACT_ATOMS: atom_id res chain seq x y z
N VAL A 1 15.82 -13.36 13.00
CA VAL A 1 16.72 -13.27 11.83
C VAL A 1 16.96 -14.67 11.32
N GLU A 2 16.70 -14.95 10.08
CA GLU A 2 16.92 -16.22 9.40
C GLU A 2 17.72 -16.02 8.12
N GLN A 3 18.39 -17.06 7.63
CA GLN A 3 19.07 -16.98 6.34
C GLN A 3 18.04 -16.81 5.24
N ALA A 4 18.23 -15.81 4.39
CA ALA A 4 17.37 -15.59 3.25
C ALA A 4 17.67 -16.56 2.09
N ARG A 5 16.91 -16.43 0.99
CA ARG A 5 17.04 -17.31 -0.19
C ARG A 5 18.46 -17.39 -0.76
N ARG A 6 19.26 -16.33 -0.60
CA ARG A 6 20.61 -16.22 -1.17
C ARG A 6 21.69 -16.42 -0.11
N PRO A 7 22.84 -17.04 -0.45
CA PRO A 7 23.97 -17.08 0.45
C PRO A 7 24.37 -15.68 0.93
N PHE A 8 24.74 -15.57 2.21
CA PHE A 8 25.18 -14.33 2.86
C PHE A 8 24.12 -13.21 2.95
N THR A 9 22.85 -13.51 2.64
CA THR A 9 21.73 -12.58 2.89
C THR A 9 20.87 -13.12 4.03
N TYR A 10 20.29 -12.19 4.81
CA TYR A 10 19.46 -12.51 5.97
C TYR A 10 18.10 -11.82 5.84
N LYS A 11 17.06 -12.54 6.23
CA LYS A 11 15.74 -11.96 6.41
C LYS A 11 15.59 -11.56 7.87
N VAL A 12 15.33 -10.27 8.10
CA VAL A 12 15.03 -9.73 9.41
C VAL A 12 13.52 -9.58 9.51
N THR A 13 12.91 -10.27 10.46
CA THR A 13 11.48 -10.13 10.76
C THR A 13 11.34 -9.31 12.03
N TYR A 14 10.59 -8.22 11.97
CA TYR A 14 10.23 -7.41 13.12
C TYR A 14 8.90 -7.90 13.68
N ALA A 15 8.80 -7.93 15.01
CA ALA A 15 7.56 -8.34 15.66
C ALA A 15 6.45 -7.32 15.39
N VAL A 16 5.24 -7.83 15.19
CA VAL A 16 4.04 -7.01 15.23
C VAL A 16 3.87 -6.47 16.66
N PRO A 17 3.43 -5.21 16.86
CA PRO A 17 3.16 -4.70 18.19
C PRO A 17 2.17 -5.57 18.97
N ASP A 18 2.44 -5.82 20.25
CA ASP A 18 1.61 -6.67 21.13
C ASP A 18 0.15 -6.17 21.24
N SER A 19 -0.08 -4.87 20.99
CA SER A 19 -1.42 -4.27 20.96
C SER A 19 -2.30 -4.77 19.83
N HIS A 20 -1.75 -5.54 18.87
CA HIS A 20 -2.45 -6.05 17.70
C HIS A 20 -3.26 -4.95 16.98
N PRO A 21 -2.62 -3.85 16.52
CA PRO A 21 -3.29 -2.62 16.12
C PRO A 21 -4.15 -2.78 14.87
N LEU A 22 -5.25 -2.04 14.80
CA LEU A 22 -6.09 -1.99 13.60
C LEU A 22 -5.32 -1.35 12.42
N VAL A 23 -5.31 -2.04 11.28
CA VAL A 23 -4.78 -1.56 9.99
C VAL A 23 -5.96 -1.18 9.09
N SER A 24 -6.00 0.08 8.64
CA SER A 24 -6.98 0.51 7.64
C SER A 24 -6.39 0.39 6.24
N ILE A 25 -6.93 -0.51 5.44
CA ILE A 25 -6.59 -0.69 4.03
C ILE A 25 -7.50 0.21 3.21
N ILE A 26 -6.93 1.20 2.54
CA ILE A 26 -7.65 2.26 1.83
C ILE A 26 -7.50 2.04 0.33
N ILE A 27 -8.61 1.80 -0.36
CA ILE A 27 -8.64 1.37 -1.75
C ILE A 27 -9.52 2.31 -2.57
N PRO A 28 -8.96 3.17 -3.43
CA PRO A 28 -9.73 3.96 -4.39
C PRO A 28 -10.20 3.07 -5.54
N THR A 29 -11.41 3.27 -6.01
CA THR A 29 -11.96 2.49 -7.12
C THR A 29 -12.97 3.28 -7.95
N LYS A 30 -13.06 2.91 -9.23
CA LYS A 30 -14.07 3.40 -10.15
C LYS A 30 -14.39 2.30 -11.16
N ASP A 31 -15.66 1.91 -11.25
CA ASP A 31 -16.11 0.84 -12.13
C ASP A 31 -15.26 -0.46 -11.98
N HIS A 32 -15.22 -1.35 -12.98
CA HIS A 32 -14.37 -2.54 -12.98
C HIS A 32 -14.48 -3.39 -11.71
N ALA A 33 -15.71 -3.75 -11.32
CA ALA A 33 -16.01 -4.54 -10.13
C ALA A 33 -15.23 -5.86 -10.02
N ASP A 34 -14.90 -6.47 -11.16
CA ASP A 34 -14.10 -7.69 -11.27
C ASP A 34 -12.65 -7.49 -10.78
N ILE A 35 -12.03 -6.35 -11.08
CA ILE A 35 -10.69 -6.01 -10.64
C ILE A 35 -10.69 -5.83 -9.11
N LEU A 36 -11.63 -5.04 -8.60
CA LEU A 36 -11.78 -4.83 -7.16
C LEU A 36 -12.09 -6.14 -6.42
N ASP A 37 -12.93 -7.00 -6.99
CA ASP A 37 -13.28 -8.31 -6.41
C ASP A 37 -12.05 -9.21 -6.26
N ASN A 38 -11.17 -9.26 -7.26
CA ASN A 38 -9.92 -10.02 -7.21
C ASN A 38 -8.99 -9.47 -6.11
N CYS A 39 -8.86 -8.15 -6.01
CA CYS A 39 -8.08 -7.49 -4.97
C CYS A 39 -8.61 -7.89 -3.59
N ILE A 40 -9.90 -7.66 -3.31
CA ILE A 40 -10.50 -7.90 -1.99
C ILE A 40 -10.49 -9.39 -1.64
N LYS A 41 -10.84 -10.27 -2.56
CA LYS A 41 -10.74 -11.73 -2.34
C LYS A 41 -9.33 -12.13 -1.95
N SER A 42 -8.32 -11.62 -2.65
CA SER A 42 -6.94 -11.95 -2.35
C SER A 42 -6.52 -11.49 -0.94
N ILE A 43 -7.02 -10.35 -0.48
CA ILE A 43 -6.78 -9.86 0.88
C ILE A 43 -7.45 -10.78 1.90
N VAL A 44 -8.75 -11.02 1.74
CA VAL A 44 -9.55 -11.76 2.73
C VAL A 44 -9.15 -13.24 2.81
N GLU A 45 -8.84 -13.87 1.67
CA GLU A 45 -8.56 -15.30 1.62
C GLU A 45 -7.10 -15.66 1.94
N LYS A 46 -6.16 -14.73 1.71
CA LYS A 46 -4.74 -15.04 1.84
C LYS A 46 -4.08 -14.38 3.05
N SER A 47 -4.58 -13.23 3.53
CA SER A 47 -3.92 -12.53 4.64
C SER A 47 -4.04 -13.29 5.96
N THR A 48 -2.93 -13.37 6.69
CA THR A 48 -2.87 -14.00 8.01
C THR A 48 -3.15 -13.03 9.16
N TYR A 49 -3.01 -11.72 8.92
CA TYR A 49 -3.40 -10.68 9.87
C TYR A 49 -4.91 -10.49 9.83
N ASP A 50 -5.58 -10.48 10.97
CA ASP A 50 -7.04 -10.48 11.09
C ASP A 50 -7.63 -9.15 11.62
N ASN A 51 -6.81 -8.22 12.15
CA ASN A 51 -7.30 -6.95 12.68
C ASN A 51 -7.13 -5.81 11.65
N TYR A 52 -7.94 -5.84 10.59
CA TYR A 52 -7.97 -4.79 9.57
C TYR A 52 -9.39 -4.40 9.18
N GLU A 53 -9.54 -3.20 8.60
CA GLU A 53 -10.73 -2.75 7.89
C GLU A 53 -10.38 -2.40 6.43
N LEU A 54 -11.36 -2.49 5.54
CA LEU A 54 -11.28 -2.07 4.15
C LEU A 54 -12.10 -0.80 3.97
N VAL A 55 -11.43 0.31 3.68
CA VAL A 55 -12.07 1.59 3.34
C VAL A 55 -12.02 1.74 1.83
N ILE A 56 -13.15 1.45 1.18
CA ILE A 56 -13.27 1.51 -0.28
C ILE A 56 -13.82 2.86 -0.65
N ILE A 57 -13.08 3.59 -1.48
CA ILE A 57 -13.45 4.93 -1.95
C ILE A 57 -14.00 4.80 -3.37
N GLU A 58 -15.31 4.85 -3.49
CA GLU A 58 -16.00 4.92 -4.77
C GLU A 58 -15.83 6.34 -5.36
N ASN A 59 -15.40 6.42 -6.63
CA ASN A 59 -15.18 7.69 -7.31
C ASN A 59 -15.88 7.75 -8.67
N ASN A 60 -17.15 8.19 -8.68
CA ASN A 60 -17.94 8.41 -9.89
C ASN A 60 -18.05 7.18 -10.81
N SER A 61 -18.33 6.01 -10.25
CA SER A 61 -18.70 4.83 -11.02
C SER A 61 -20.02 5.04 -11.75
N THR A 62 -20.16 4.41 -12.90
CA THR A 62 -21.34 4.52 -13.77
C THR A 62 -21.99 3.20 -14.07
N GLU A 63 -21.28 2.10 -13.89
CA GLU A 63 -21.74 0.75 -14.19
C GLU A 63 -22.65 0.23 -13.09
N LYS A 64 -23.87 -0.19 -13.45
CA LYS A 64 -24.80 -0.81 -12.48
C LYS A 64 -24.18 -2.03 -11.80
N ALA A 65 -23.39 -2.82 -12.52
CA ALA A 65 -22.73 -4.01 -11.98
C ALA A 65 -21.78 -3.67 -10.81
N THR A 66 -21.17 -2.50 -10.84
CA THR A 66 -20.28 -2.00 -9.78
C THR A 66 -21.07 -1.71 -8.51
N PHE A 67 -22.21 -1.03 -8.60
CA PHE A 67 -23.07 -0.78 -7.44
C PHE A 67 -23.68 -2.07 -6.88
N ASP A 68 -24.14 -2.97 -7.75
CA ASP A 68 -24.64 -4.30 -7.34
C ASP A 68 -23.53 -5.12 -6.63
N TYR A 69 -22.27 -4.92 -6.98
CA TYR A 69 -21.12 -5.52 -6.31
C TYR A 69 -20.86 -4.88 -4.94
N TYR A 70 -20.91 -3.56 -4.82
CA TYR A 70 -20.73 -2.88 -3.53
C TYR A 70 -21.75 -3.33 -2.49
N ASP A 71 -23.02 -3.46 -2.88
CA ASP A 71 -24.08 -3.94 -2.00
C ASP A 71 -23.78 -5.37 -1.49
N LYS A 72 -23.37 -6.27 -2.40
CA LYS A 72 -22.98 -7.63 -2.05
C LYS A 72 -21.76 -7.70 -1.15
N LEU A 73 -20.78 -6.84 -1.40
CA LEU A 73 -19.55 -6.79 -0.63
C LEU A 73 -19.81 -6.33 0.81
N GLN A 74 -20.60 -5.26 0.98
CA GLN A 74 -20.99 -4.77 2.31
C GLN A 74 -21.85 -5.79 3.06
N ALA A 75 -22.77 -6.48 2.37
CA ALA A 75 -23.57 -7.54 2.98
C ALA A 75 -22.73 -8.76 3.40
N LYS A 76 -21.68 -9.09 2.64
CA LYS A 76 -20.79 -10.23 2.92
C LYS A 76 -19.81 -9.96 4.06
N TYR A 77 -19.32 -8.73 4.15
CA TYR A 77 -18.26 -8.32 5.11
C TYR A 77 -18.65 -7.05 5.89
N PRO A 78 -19.79 -7.06 6.62
CA PRO A 78 -20.34 -5.84 7.27
C PRO A 78 -19.42 -5.24 8.33
N ASP A 79 -18.59 -6.06 8.97
CA ASP A 79 -17.73 -5.64 10.07
C ASP A 79 -16.39 -5.03 9.61
N ILE A 80 -15.93 -5.40 8.42
CA ILE A 80 -14.62 -4.96 7.92
C ILE A 80 -14.70 -4.04 6.71
N VAL A 81 -15.80 -4.04 5.93
CA VAL A 81 -15.94 -3.21 4.72
C VAL A 81 -16.69 -1.94 5.04
N ARG A 82 -16.08 -0.83 4.68
CA ARG A 82 -16.68 0.50 4.67
C ARG A 82 -16.58 1.08 3.27
N LEU A 83 -17.72 1.37 2.65
CA LEU A 83 -17.81 2.11 1.39
C LEU A 83 -18.02 3.60 1.70
N VAL A 84 -17.22 4.46 1.07
CA VAL A 84 -17.35 5.91 1.11
C VAL A 84 -17.30 6.46 -0.31
N THR A 85 -18.10 7.48 -0.60
CA THR A 85 -18.25 8.03 -1.95
C THR A 85 -17.60 9.40 -2.05
N TRP A 86 -16.76 9.58 -3.07
CA TRP A 86 -16.13 10.83 -3.47
C TRP A 86 -16.76 11.33 -4.76
N GLU A 87 -17.67 12.30 -4.68
CA GLU A 87 -18.48 12.81 -5.82
C GLU A 87 -17.78 13.92 -6.64
N HIS A 88 -16.47 14.06 -6.51
CA HIS A 88 -15.69 15.08 -7.21
C HIS A 88 -14.83 14.46 -8.33
N GLU A 89 -14.21 15.32 -9.13
CA GLU A 89 -13.25 14.89 -10.14
C GLU A 89 -12.09 14.08 -9.51
N PHE A 90 -11.55 13.16 -10.31
CA PHE A 90 -10.45 12.32 -9.88
C PHE A 90 -9.24 13.16 -9.50
N ASN A 91 -8.76 12.95 -8.30
CA ASN A 91 -7.51 13.45 -7.77
C ASN A 91 -7.03 12.43 -6.74
N PHE A 92 -5.97 11.69 -7.05
CA PHE A 92 -5.50 10.61 -6.19
C PHE A 92 -5.16 11.09 -4.78
N SER A 93 -4.47 12.24 -4.66
CA SER A 93 -4.10 12.81 -3.37
C SER A 93 -5.31 13.13 -2.50
N LYS A 94 -6.34 13.77 -3.09
CA LYS A 94 -7.59 14.06 -2.38
C LYS A 94 -8.35 12.80 -2.00
N LEU A 95 -8.39 11.80 -2.89
CA LEU A 95 -9.01 10.50 -2.60
C LEU A 95 -8.34 9.84 -1.41
N MET A 96 -6.99 9.81 -1.35
CA MET A 96 -6.27 9.23 -0.23
C MET A 96 -6.52 10.00 1.06
N ASN A 97 -6.44 11.33 1.05
CA ASN A 97 -6.74 12.16 2.22
C ASN A 97 -8.17 11.93 2.72
N PHE A 98 -9.14 11.86 1.80
CA PHE A 98 -10.54 11.56 2.12
C PHE A 98 -10.70 10.15 2.72
N GLY A 99 -10.08 9.14 2.15
CA GLY A 99 -10.12 7.77 2.67
C GLY A 99 -9.52 7.68 4.07
N VAL A 100 -8.39 8.33 4.30
CA VAL A 100 -7.75 8.40 5.63
C VAL A 100 -8.66 9.05 6.67
N ALA A 101 -9.40 10.11 6.30
CA ALA A 101 -10.35 10.76 7.20
C ALA A 101 -11.51 9.83 7.64
N HIS A 102 -11.84 8.81 6.83
CA HIS A 102 -12.86 7.81 7.14
C HIS A 102 -12.32 6.52 7.77
N ALA A 103 -11.01 6.34 7.81
CA ALA A 103 -10.34 5.19 8.39
C ALA A 103 -10.27 5.31 9.92
N LYS A 104 -10.19 4.16 10.63
CA LYS A 104 -10.13 4.11 12.10
C LYS A 104 -8.80 3.61 12.64
N GLY A 105 -8.01 2.92 11.81
CA GLY A 105 -6.77 2.28 12.22
C GLY A 105 -5.65 3.26 12.55
N ASN A 106 -4.76 2.84 13.42
CA ASN A 106 -3.53 3.57 13.76
C ASN A 106 -2.44 3.41 12.69
N TYR A 107 -2.56 2.39 11.86
CA TYR A 107 -1.74 2.16 10.68
C TYR A 107 -2.61 2.25 9.44
N LEU A 108 -2.12 2.97 8.45
CA LEU A 108 -2.78 3.22 7.18
C LEU A 108 -2.03 2.45 6.10
N LEU A 109 -2.74 1.64 5.32
CA LEU A 109 -2.21 0.92 4.19
C LEU A 109 -2.97 1.38 2.94
N LEU A 110 -2.34 2.22 2.13
CA LEU A 110 -2.90 2.67 0.86
C LEU A 110 -2.61 1.61 -0.18
N LEU A 111 -3.64 1.20 -0.92
CA LEU A 111 -3.56 0.06 -1.84
C LEU A 111 -4.35 0.36 -3.12
N ASN A 112 -3.75 0.14 -4.27
CA ASN A 112 -4.48 0.19 -5.53
C ASN A 112 -5.45 -0.98 -5.64
N ASN A 113 -6.59 -0.78 -6.31
CA ASN A 113 -7.63 -1.78 -6.50
C ASN A 113 -7.26 -2.92 -7.47
N ASP A 114 -6.17 -2.80 -8.22
CA ASP A 114 -5.66 -3.78 -9.19
C ASP A 114 -4.51 -4.65 -8.63
N THR A 115 -4.34 -4.66 -7.31
CA THR A 115 -3.30 -5.46 -6.64
C THR A 115 -3.87 -6.79 -6.14
N GLU A 116 -3.03 -7.83 -6.16
CA GLU A 116 -3.36 -9.14 -5.59
C GLU A 116 -2.28 -9.58 -4.59
N VAL A 117 -2.73 -10.08 -3.43
CA VAL A 117 -1.85 -10.59 -2.39
C VAL A 117 -1.17 -11.89 -2.84
N ILE A 118 0.17 -11.92 -2.73
CA ILE A 118 0.98 -13.10 -3.01
C ILE A 118 1.45 -13.75 -1.69
N THR A 119 1.94 -12.94 -0.77
CA THR A 119 2.56 -13.41 0.49
C THR A 119 1.55 -13.30 1.63
N PRO A 120 1.13 -14.39 2.29
CA PRO A 120 0.06 -14.35 3.30
C PRO A 120 0.32 -13.41 4.48
N ASN A 121 1.53 -13.34 4.99
CA ASN A 121 1.91 -12.48 6.12
C ASN A 121 2.45 -11.11 5.70
N TRP A 122 1.93 -10.55 4.61
CA TRP A 122 2.37 -9.26 4.06
C TRP A 122 2.05 -8.08 5.00
N ILE A 123 0.87 -8.08 5.62
CA ILE A 123 0.47 -7.04 6.58
C ILE A 123 1.38 -7.05 7.80
N GLU A 124 1.60 -8.21 8.41
CA GLU A 124 2.48 -8.37 9.56
C GLU A 124 3.91 -7.95 9.25
N THR A 125 4.40 -8.31 8.06
CA THR A 125 5.75 -7.94 7.63
C THR A 125 5.89 -6.42 7.49
N MET A 126 4.92 -5.76 6.83
CA MET A 126 4.93 -4.30 6.68
C MET A 126 4.72 -3.60 8.03
N LEU A 127 3.79 -4.10 8.85
CA LEU A 127 3.45 -3.53 10.15
C LEU A 127 4.62 -3.60 11.13
N GLY A 128 5.30 -4.75 11.20
CA GLY A 128 6.48 -4.90 12.07
C GLY A 128 7.60 -3.92 11.72
N ILE A 129 7.82 -3.64 10.43
CA ILE A 129 8.81 -2.64 9.98
C ILE A 129 8.29 -1.23 10.26
N CYS A 130 7.03 -0.95 9.91
CA CYS A 130 6.41 0.37 10.05
C CYS A 130 6.31 0.82 11.52
N ALA A 131 6.21 -0.13 12.46
CA ALA A 131 6.12 0.16 13.90
C ALA A 131 7.41 0.74 14.50
N ARG A 132 8.53 0.61 13.82
CA ARG A 132 9.80 1.21 14.26
C ARG A 132 9.70 2.74 14.29
N GLU A 133 10.43 3.36 15.23
CA GLU A 133 10.42 4.82 15.39
C GLU A 133 11.09 5.55 14.21
N ASP A 134 12.11 4.92 13.62
CA ASP A 134 12.92 5.45 12.52
C ASP A 134 12.34 5.18 11.13
N VAL A 135 11.09 4.67 11.03
CA VAL A 135 10.45 4.34 9.76
C VAL A 135 9.22 5.21 9.54
N GLY A 136 9.24 6.03 8.51
CA GLY A 136 8.11 6.87 8.09
C GLY A 136 7.07 6.12 7.26
N ALA A 137 7.52 5.29 6.30
CA ALA A 137 6.65 4.47 5.47
C ALA A 137 7.33 3.17 5.02
N VAL A 138 6.52 2.17 4.67
CA VAL A 138 6.96 0.87 4.15
C VAL A 138 6.23 0.59 2.84
N GLY A 139 6.97 0.35 1.75
CA GLY A 139 6.43 -0.11 0.47
C GLY A 139 6.58 -1.61 0.28
N ALA A 140 5.58 -2.24 -0.34
CA ALA A 140 5.69 -3.62 -0.76
C ALA A 140 6.48 -3.73 -2.08
N LYS A 141 7.18 -4.85 -2.27
CA LYS A 141 7.70 -5.21 -3.59
C LYS A 141 6.54 -5.68 -4.47
N LEU A 142 6.40 -5.08 -5.64
CA LEU A 142 5.30 -5.34 -6.57
C LEU A 142 5.81 -5.97 -7.86
N TYR A 143 4.99 -6.85 -8.43
CA TYR A 143 5.26 -7.52 -9.69
C TYR A 143 4.15 -7.23 -10.70
N TYR A 144 4.52 -7.16 -11.98
CA TYR A 144 3.56 -7.23 -13.07
C TYR A 144 3.04 -8.67 -13.27
N PRO A 145 1.91 -8.87 -13.96
CA PRO A 145 1.35 -10.20 -14.22
C PRO A 145 2.31 -11.15 -14.94
N ASP A 146 3.27 -10.63 -15.70
CA ASP A 146 4.31 -11.40 -16.39
C ASP A 146 5.48 -11.82 -15.50
N ASN A 147 5.39 -11.57 -14.17
CA ASN A 147 6.43 -11.80 -13.19
C ASN A 147 7.70 -10.94 -13.35
N THR A 148 7.59 -9.80 -13.99
CA THR A 148 8.63 -8.76 -13.90
C THR A 148 8.36 -7.83 -12.73
N ILE A 149 9.39 -7.11 -12.27
CA ILE A 149 9.29 -6.17 -11.14
C ILE A 149 8.57 -4.92 -11.60
N GLN A 150 7.49 -4.55 -10.92
CA GLN A 150 6.84 -3.27 -11.05
C GLN A 150 7.48 -2.23 -10.13
N HIS A 151 7.70 -2.62 -8.86
CA HIS A 151 8.29 -1.76 -7.83
C HIS A 151 9.19 -2.54 -6.89
N ALA A 152 10.39 -2.01 -6.63
CA ALA A 152 11.33 -2.49 -5.62
C ALA A 152 12.05 -1.32 -4.94
N GLY A 153 11.34 -0.19 -4.77
CA GLY A 153 11.85 1.06 -4.23
C GLY A 153 11.99 2.15 -5.30
N LEU A 154 12.02 3.39 -4.86
CA LEU A 154 12.24 4.59 -5.67
C LEU A 154 13.54 5.28 -5.26
N CYS A 155 14.32 5.66 -6.25
CA CYS A 155 15.49 6.51 -6.06
C CYS A 155 15.18 7.91 -6.59
N VAL A 156 15.45 8.92 -5.78
CA VAL A 156 15.33 10.33 -6.18
C VAL A 156 16.73 10.91 -6.26
N THR A 157 17.15 11.29 -7.46
CA THR A 157 18.47 11.88 -7.72
C THR A 157 18.42 12.87 -8.87
N GLY A 158 19.13 13.99 -8.76
CA GLY A 158 19.21 14.99 -9.82
C GLY A 158 17.87 15.56 -10.28
N GLY A 159 16.82 15.57 -9.41
CA GLY A 159 15.47 16.04 -9.75
C GLY A 159 14.62 15.01 -10.50
N VAL A 160 15.05 13.75 -10.57
CA VAL A 160 14.32 12.65 -11.22
C VAL A 160 14.02 11.57 -10.17
N ALA A 161 12.79 11.06 -10.17
CA ALA A 161 12.39 9.89 -9.42
C ALA A 161 12.22 8.69 -10.37
N GLY A 162 12.79 7.54 -10.02
CA GLY A 162 12.72 6.35 -10.85
C GLY A 162 12.58 5.08 -10.02
N HIS A 163 11.79 4.13 -10.52
CA HIS A 163 11.66 2.81 -9.92
C HIS A 163 12.95 2.02 -10.13
N LEU A 164 13.46 1.44 -9.05
CA LEU A 164 14.61 0.56 -9.11
C LEU A 164 14.21 -0.79 -9.69
N CYS A 165 15.06 -1.32 -10.56
CA CYS A 165 14.92 -2.65 -11.14
C CYS A 165 13.60 -2.92 -11.88
N GLN A 166 12.86 -1.87 -12.27
CA GLN A 166 11.62 -2.00 -13.01
C GLN A 166 11.82 -2.84 -14.29
N SER A 167 10.83 -3.69 -14.57
CA SER A 167 10.83 -4.65 -15.71
C SER A 167 11.91 -5.74 -15.67
N MET A 168 12.70 -5.83 -14.58
CA MET A 168 13.58 -6.98 -14.39
C MET A 168 12.79 -8.21 -13.99
N PRO A 169 13.21 -9.44 -14.37
CA PRO A 169 12.61 -10.68 -13.87
C PRO A 169 12.60 -10.73 -12.33
N LYS A 170 11.54 -11.23 -11.72
CA LYS A 170 11.41 -11.30 -10.25
C LYS A 170 12.54 -12.04 -9.54
N ASP A 171 13.17 -13.00 -10.23
CA ASP A 171 14.28 -13.79 -9.69
C ASP A 171 15.64 -13.14 -9.88
N ASN A 172 15.70 -12.00 -10.56
CA ASN A 172 16.93 -11.22 -10.70
C ASN A 172 17.19 -10.48 -9.38
N TRP A 173 18.28 -10.84 -8.72
CA TRP A 173 18.66 -10.25 -7.42
C TRP A 173 19.24 -8.84 -7.50
N GLY A 174 19.52 -8.35 -8.71
CA GLY A 174 20.12 -7.04 -8.91
C GLY A 174 21.57 -6.94 -8.43
N TYR A 175 22.11 -5.73 -8.53
CA TYR A 175 23.44 -5.42 -8.03
C TYR A 175 23.46 -5.49 -6.50
N PHE A 176 24.38 -6.28 -5.91
CA PHE A 176 24.49 -6.50 -4.46
C PHE A 176 23.16 -6.88 -3.77
N ALA A 177 22.36 -7.72 -4.40
CA ALA A 177 21.07 -8.18 -3.88
C ALA A 177 20.02 -7.06 -3.65
N LEU A 178 20.12 -5.94 -4.36
CA LEU A 178 19.21 -4.80 -4.28
C LEU A 178 17.72 -5.19 -4.41
N ASN A 179 17.44 -6.28 -5.14
CA ASN A 179 16.10 -6.80 -5.32
C ASN A 179 15.65 -7.82 -4.27
N ASP A 180 16.55 -8.36 -3.49
CA ASP A 180 16.25 -9.43 -2.52
C ASP A 180 16.33 -8.93 -1.05
N ALA A 181 16.96 -7.77 -0.83
CA ALA A 181 17.16 -7.22 0.52
C ALA A 181 16.14 -6.13 0.85
N GLN A 182 15.66 -6.14 2.10
CA GLN A 182 14.98 -4.98 2.67
C GLN A 182 16.00 -3.86 2.85
N GLN A 183 15.68 -2.67 2.42
CA GLN A 183 16.58 -1.52 2.51
C GLN A 183 15.82 -0.19 2.47
N ASP A 184 16.50 0.87 2.85
CA ASP A 184 15.96 2.23 2.83
C ASP A 184 16.07 2.82 1.43
N PHE A 185 14.97 3.41 0.98
CA PHE A 185 14.88 4.09 -0.31
C PHE A 185 14.52 5.57 -0.13
N SER A 186 14.70 6.35 -1.19
CA SER A 186 14.26 7.75 -1.18
C SER A 186 12.75 7.86 -1.03
N ALA A 187 12.02 6.95 -1.68
CA ALA A 187 10.58 6.86 -1.65
C ALA A 187 10.10 5.44 -2.00
N VAL A 188 8.82 5.18 -1.79
CA VAL A 188 8.09 3.97 -2.21
C VAL A 188 6.78 4.38 -2.86
N THR A 189 6.23 3.52 -3.74
CA THR A 189 4.98 3.84 -4.46
C THR A 189 3.74 3.70 -3.60
N ALA A 190 2.77 4.57 -3.78
CA ALA A 190 1.47 4.49 -3.15
C ALA A 190 0.57 3.37 -3.69
N ALA A 191 1.02 2.62 -4.70
CA ALA A 191 0.30 1.41 -5.14
C ALA A 191 0.17 0.36 -4.02
N CYS A 192 1.16 0.30 -3.09
CA CYS A 192 1.04 -0.42 -1.82
C CYS A 192 2.03 0.19 -0.80
N ILE A 193 1.55 1.07 0.06
CA ILE A 193 2.34 1.77 1.07
C ILE A 193 1.65 1.72 2.44
N MET A 194 2.42 1.43 3.49
CA MET A 194 1.97 1.50 4.87
C MET A 194 2.69 2.62 5.62
N THR A 195 1.96 3.36 6.43
CA THR A 195 2.50 4.41 7.32
C THR A 195 1.72 4.47 8.63
N LYS A 196 2.30 5.06 9.67
CA LYS A 196 1.56 5.37 10.90
C LYS A 196 0.60 6.53 10.62
N ARG A 197 -0.60 6.48 11.17
CA ARG A 197 -1.56 7.60 11.10
C ARG A 197 -0.94 8.90 11.65
N SER A 198 -0.25 8.80 12.78
CA SER A 198 0.41 9.96 13.40
C SER A 198 1.42 10.64 12.47
N GLU A 199 2.20 9.86 11.71
CA GLU A 199 3.16 10.40 10.75
C GLU A 199 2.44 11.00 9.52
N TYR A 200 1.40 10.32 9.03
CA TYR A 200 0.56 10.83 7.94
C TYR A 200 -0.05 12.20 8.27
N GLU A 201 -0.64 12.33 9.46
CA GLU A 201 -1.26 13.56 9.94
C GLU A 201 -0.23 14.66 10.20
N LYS A 202 0.93 14.31 10.76
CA LYS A 202 2.03 15.24 11.04
C LYS A 202 2.58 15.92 9.79
N VAL A 203 2.63 15.23 8.65
CA VAL A 203 3.06 15.81 7.36
C VAL A 203 1.92 16.42 6.55
N GLY A 204 0.68 16.39 7.08
CA GLY A 204 -0.50 16.93 6.40
C GLY A 204 -1.03 16.07 5.25
N GLY A 205 -0.72 14.76 5.24
CA GLY A 205 -1.16 13.82 4.21
C GLY A 205 -0.51 14.07 2.84
N PHE A 206 -1.23 13.65 1.79
CA PHE A 206 -0.81 13.89 0.40
C PHE A 206 -1.03 15.34 -0.02
N THR A 207 -0.10 15.89 -0.79
CA THR A 207 -0.20 17.23 -1.39
C THR A 207 -1.23 17.23 -2.52
N GLU A 208 -2.36 17.91 -2.33
CA GLU A 208 -3.53 17.80 -3.21
C GLU A 208 -3.35 18.43 -4.59
N GLU A 209 -2.35 19.31 -4.75
CA GLU A 209 -1.92 19.86 -6.03
C GLU A 209 -1.26 18.82 -6.94
N LEU A 210 -0.71 17.75 -6.36
CA LEU A 210 -0.13 16.61 -7.07
C LEU A 210 -1.22 15.56 -7.33
N GLN A 211 -2.00 15.77 -8.37
CA GLN A 211 -3.24 15.02 -8.61
C GLN A 211 -3.03 13.55 -8.99
N VAL A 212 -1.97 13.23 -9.74
CA VAL A 212 -1.78 11.90 -10.36
C VAL A 212 -0.38 11.33 -10.14
N ALA A 213 0.65 12.13 -10.31
CA ALA A 213 2.05 11.67 -10.29
C ALA A 213 2.88 12.41 -9.24
N PHE A 214 3.93 11.75 -8.76
CA PHE A 214 4.88 12.26 -7.76
C PHE A 214 4.28 12.55 -6.38
N ASN A 215 3.01 12.28 -6.17
CA ASN A 215 2.34 12.45 -4.88
C ASN A 215 2.90 11.50 -3.81
N ASP A 216 3.24 10.27 -4.18
CA ASP A 216 3.90 9.29 -3.33
C ASP A 216 5.35 9.66 -3.03
N VAL A 217 6.06 10.20 -4.02
CA VAL A 217 7.44 10.70 -3.83
C VAL A 217 7.45 11.89 -2.88
N ASP A 218 6.58 12.89 -3.10
CA ASP A 218 6.42 14.06 -2.23
C ASP A 218 6.08 13.63 -0.79
N PHE A 219 5.11 12.73 -0.65
CA PHE A 219 4.71 12.20 0.66
C PHE A 219 5.88 11.53 1.39
N CYS A 220 6.63 10.67 0.71
CA CYS A 220 7.81 10.04 1.30
C CYS A 220 8.91 11.05 1.67
N LEU A 221 9.13 12.07 0.85
CA LEU A 221 10.13 13.11 1.14
C LEU A 221 9.71 13.93 2.38
N LYS A 222 8.42 14.29 2.51
CA LYS A 222 7.90 14.95 3.72
C LYS A 222 8.09 14.10 4.98
N LEU A 223 7.86 12.78 4.89
CA LEU A 223 8.12 11.86 6.00
C LEU A 223 9.61 11.82 6.39
N ARG A 224 10.51 11.90 5.42
CA ARG A 224 11.97 11.94 5.69
C ARG A 224 12.46 13.25 6.32
N GLU A 225 11.72 14.32 6.17
CA GLU A 225 12.06 15.60 6.82
C GLU A 225 11.77 15.61 8.32
N ILE A 226 10.92 14.69 8.79
CA ILE A 226 10.47 14.63 10.18
C ILE A 226 10.98 13.41 10.97
N ASN A 227 11.69 12.46 10.30
CA ASN A 227 12.24 11.24 10.91
C ASN A 227 13.75 11.16 10.82
#